data_c7955268acc2d3261d7c1530820815c9
#
_entry.id   c7955268acc2d3261d7c1530820815c9
#
_cell.length_a   1.000
_cell.length_b   1.000
_cell.length_c   1.000
_cell.angle_alpha   90.00
_cell.angle_beta   90.00
_cell.angle_gamma   90.00
#
_symmetry.space_group_name_H-M   'P 1'
#
loop_
_entity.id
_entity.type
_entity.pdbx_description
1 polymer ?
#
loop_
_entity_poly.entity_id
_entity_poly.type
_entity_poly.pdbx_seq_one_letter_code
_entity_poly.pdbx_strand_id
1 'polypeptide(L)'
;MTDHREVVVVRWRGQTASVEDGLAALLTAYHLRTEAEKGEAVAEASDLPDRYRAEITDPWTAFADDAVLVAFQGDTAVGCLVVTSPSEGRSEIKRLWTDPGFRGRGVASALLGAAFAHAAENGAETVRLSVWEWRSDAVALYERLGFTVTESWEERKQLVSMQRAV
;
A
#
# COMPACT_ATOMS: atom_id res chain seq x y z
N MET A 1 16.42 21.05 -13.53
CA MET A 1 16.55 19.77 -14.23
C MET A 1 15.67 18.72 -13.55
N THR A 2 14.82 18.09 -14.32
CA THR A 2 13.94 17.05 -13.77
C THR A 2 14.76 15.81 -13.46
N ASP A 3 14.56 15.24 -12.28
CA ASP A 3 15.18 13.97 -11.93
C ASP A 3 14.44 12.84 -12.65
N HIS A 4 15.14 12.18 -13.57
CA HIS A 4 14.58 11.11 -14.39
C HIS A 4 14.96 9.71 -13.90
N ARG A 5 15.44 9.61 -12.65
CA ARG A 5 15.75 8.30 -12.10
C ARG A 5 14.51 7.41 -12.09
N GLU A 6 14.72 6.20 -12.52
CA GLU A 6 13.64 5.21 -12.59
C GLU A 6 13.17 4.82 -11.20
N VAL A 7 11.86 4.58 -11.07
CA VAL A 7 11.27 4.02 -9.86
C VAL A 7 11.51 2.52 -9.87
N VAL A 8 12.15 2.01 -8.83
CA VAL A 8 12.43 0.58 -8.67
C VAL A 8 11.64 0.04 -7.50
N VAL A 9 10.90 -1.05 -7.71
CA VAL A 9 10.12 -1.70 -6.65
C VAL A 9 10.85 -2.96 -6.22
N VAL A 10 11.06 -3.09 -4.90
CA VAL A 10 11.69 -4.27 -4.32
C VAL A 10 10.77 -4.88 -3.27
N ARG A 11 10.86 -6.21 -3.11
CA ARG A 11 10.20 -6.88 -2.01
C ARG A 11 11.05 -6.72 -0.76
N TRP A 12 10.49 -6.13 0.29
CA TRP A 12 11.18 -6.02 1.57
C TRP A 12 11.12 -7.37 2.30
N ARG A 13 12.28 -7.82 2.77
CA ARG A 13 12.44 -9.10 3.48
C ARG A 13 13.23 -8.94 4.77
N GLY A 14 13.22 -7.74 5.35
CA GLY A 14 13.96 -7.46 6.57
C GLY A 14 15.48 -7.37 6.37
N GLN A 15 15.94 -7.08 5.13
CA GLN A 15 17.36 -7.17 4.78
C GLN A 15 18.23 -6.10 5.42
N THR A 16 17.75 -4.86 5.49
CA THR A 16 18.58 -3.75 5.97
C THR A 16 17.78 -2.79 6.84
N ALA A 17 18.44 -2.22 7.86
CA ALA A 17 17.84 -1.25 8.76
C ALA A 17 17.39 0.02 8.02
N SER A 18 18.13 0.48 7.02
CA SER A 18 17.79 1.69 6.27
C SER A 18 16.49 1.54 5.47
N VAL A 19 16.25 0.36 4.90
CA VAL A 19 14.99 0.07 4.20
C VAL A 19 13.84 0.00 5.19
N GLU A 20 14.05 -0.62 6.35
CA GLU A 20 13.06 -0.70 7.42
C GLU A 20 12.68 0.67 7.95
N ASP A 21 13.66 1.57 8.14
CA ASP A 21 13.40 2.95 8.57
C ASP A 21 12.56 3.71 7.55
N GLY A 22 12.87 3.55 6.26
CA GLY A 22 12.09 4.14 5.18
C GLY A 22 10.66 3.60 5.14
N LEU A 23 10.49 2.30 5.30
CA LEU A 23 9.18 1.66 5.36
C LEU A 23 8.37 2.16 6.57
N ALA A 24 9.01 2.25 7.74
CA ALA A 24 8.35 2.74 8.95
C ALA A 24 7.85 4.18 8.77
N ALA A 25 8.65 5.04 8.13
CA ALA A 25 8.24 6.42 7.84
C ALA A 25 7.03 6.47 6.89
N LEU A 26 7.01 5.62 5.86
CA LEU A 26 5.90 5.55 4.91
C LEU A 26 4.62 5.04 5.58
N LEU A 27 4.72 4.00 6.41
CA LEU A 27 3.57 3.47 7.15
C LEU A 27 3.05 4.48 8.17
N THR A 28 3.94 5.20 8.84
CA THR A 28 3.54 6.27 9.76
C THR A 28 2.74 7.32 9.03
N ALA A 29 3.23 7.81 7.90
CA ALA A 29 2.53 8.81 7.10
C ALA A 29 1.16 8.30 6.62
N TYR A 30 1.11 7.05 6.17
CA TYR A 30 -0.14 6.40 5.76
C TYR A 30 -1.17 6.43 6.89
N HIS A 31 -0.80 5.95 8.07
CA HIS A 31 -1.73 5.84 9.20
C HIS A 31 -2.16 7.20 9.74
N LEU A 32 -1.23 8.14 9.88
CA LEU A 32 -1.57 9.48 10.37
C LEU A 32 -2.54 10.18 9.42
N ARG A 33 -2.31 10.08 8.12
CA ARG A 33 -3.18 10.69 7.12
C ARG A 33 -4.56 10.03 7.12
N THR A 34 -4.61 8.70 7.19
CA THR A 34 -5.86 7.95 7.18
C THR A 34 -6.72 8.30 8.41
N GLU A 35 -6.10 8.35 9.60
CA GLU A 35 -6.83 8.71 10.81
C GLU A 35 -7.34 10.16 10.74
N ALA A 36 -6.55 11.08 10.20
CA ALA A 36 -6.96 12.46 10.01
C ALA A 36 -8.18 12.56 9.06
N GLU A 37 -8.15 11.82 7.97
CA GLU A 37 -9.26 11.78 7.00
C GLU A 37 -10.55 11.21 7.62
N LYS A 38 -10.42 10.28 8.56
CA LYS A 38 -11.56 9.70 9.28
C LYS A 38 -12.11 10.62 10.36
N GLY A 39 -11.47 11.74 10.63
CA GLY A 39 -11.84 12.65 11.72
C GLY A 39 -11.28 12.23 13.08
N GLU A 40 -10.35 11.31 13.11
CA GLU A 40 -9.73 10.78 14.33
C GLU A 40 -8.23 11.13 14.38
N ALA A 41 -7.88 12.34 13.94
CA ALA A 41 -6.49 12.77 13.86
C ALA A 41 -5.72 12.60 15.16
N VAL A 42 -4.51 12.07 15.07
CA VAL A 42 -3.58 11.97 16.18
C VAL A 42 -2.30 12.72 15.81
N ALA A 43 -1.57 13.22 16.81
CA ALA A 43 -0.40 14.05 16.58
C ALA A 43 0.84 13.21 16.23
N GLU A 44 0.97 12.03 16.82
CA GLU A 44 2.17 11.20 16.71
C GLU A 44 1.83 9.73 16.52
N ALA A 45 2.78 8.98 15.97
CA ALA A 45 2.64 7.54 15.79
C ALA A 45 2.34 6.80 17.10
N SER A 46 2.89 7.28 18.22
CA SER A 46 2.65 6.70 19.54
C SER A 46 1.18 6.78 19.99
N ASP A 47 0.40 7.66 19.38
CA ASP A 47 -1.02 7.84 19.68
C ASP A 47 -1.94 6.96 18.83
N LEU A 48 -1.38 6.24 17.85
CA LEU A 48 -2.15 5.34 16.98
C LEU A 48 -2.62 4.10 17.73
N PRO A 49 -3.72 3.44 17.28
CA PRO A 49 -4.11 2.15 17.82
C PRO A 49 -2.97 1.13 17.82
N ASP A 50 -2.95 0.23 18.79
CA ASP A 50 -1.87 -0.74 18.99
C ASP A 50 -1.52 -1.53 17.73
N ARG A 51 -2.52 -1.98 16.97
CA ARG A 51 -2.29 -2.76 15.74
C ARG A 51 -1.53 -1.96 14.68
N TYR A 52 -1.76 -0.66 14.58
CA TYR A 52 -1.06 0.20 13.62
C TYR A 52 0.35 0.52 14.09
N ARG A 53 0.53 0.72 15.41
CA ARG A 53 1.86 0.91 15.99
C ARG A 53 2.75 -0.31 15.76
N ALA A 54 2.16 -1.51 15.88
CA ALA A 54 2.90 -2.75 15.64
C ALA A 54 3.43 -2.83 14.21
N GLU A 55 2.66 -2.36 13.22
CA GLU A 55 3.10 -2.33 11.82
C GLU A 55 4.33 -1.43 11.62
N ILE A 56 4.39 -0.34 12.36
CA ILE A 56 5.47 0.63 12.26
C ILE A 56 6.72 0.16 13.02
N THR A 57 6.55 -0.39 14.20
CA THR A 57 7.66 -0.76 15.08
C THR A 57 8.26 -2.12 14.74
N ASP A 58 7.44 -3.05 14.24
CA ASP A 58 7.88 -4.39 13.85
C ASP A 58 7.11 -4.89 12.62
N PRO A 59 7.36 -4.30 11.45
CA PRO A 59 6.65 -4.70 10.23
C PRO A 59 6.93 -6.15 9.83
N TRP A 60 8.10 -6.69 10.18
CA TRP A 60 8.44 -8.08 9.90
C TRP A 60 7.44 -9.04 10.52
N THR A 61 7.10 -8.84 11.80
CA THR A 61 6.11 -9.66 12.49
C THR A 61 4.68 -9.34 12.06
N ALA A 62 4.36 -8.05 11.94
CA ALA A 62 3.01 -7.60 11.59
C ALA A 62 2.57 -8.10 10.21
N PHE A 63 3.50 -8.20 9.25
CA PHE A 63 3.23 -8.64 7.88
C PHE A 63 3.91 -9.98 7.55
N ALA A 64 4.08 -10.85 8.56
CA ALA A 64 4.82 -12.10 8.41
C ALA A 64 4.28 -13.01 7.30
N ASP A 65 2.96 -13.01 7.09
CA ASP A 65 2.30 -13.84 6.08
C ASP A 65 2.06 -13.10 4.75
N ASP A 66 2.49 -11.85 4.67
CA ASP A 66 2.23 -10.98 3.53
C ASP A 66 3.53 -10.63 2.81
N ALA A 67 3.41 -10.05 1.62
CA ALA A 67 4.55 -9.47 0.93
C ALA A 67 4.48 -7.94 1.06
N VAL A 68 5.59 -7.33 1.45
CA VAL A 68 5.72 -5.88 1.54
C VAL A 68 6.57 -5.42 0.37
N LEU A 69 6.05 -4.51 -0.45
CA LEU A 69 6.75 -3.93 -1.58
C LEU A 69 7.10 -2.47 -1.26
N VAL A 70 8.33 -2.08 -1.54
CA VAL A 70 8.82 -0.72 -1.33
C VAL A 70 9.36 -0.19 -2.64
N ALA A 71 8.92 1.01 -3.01
CA ALA A 71 9.40 1.70 -4.20
C ALA A 71 10.50 2.67 -3.83
N PHE A 72 11.55 2.68 -4.63
CA PHE A 72 12.69 3.58 -4.47
C PHE A 72 12.86 4.44 -5.71
N GLN A 73 13.26 5.68 -5.50
CA GLN A 73 13.83 6.53 -6.54
C GLN A 73 15.23 6.90 -6.06
N GLY A 74 16.26 6.33 -6.71
CA GLY A 74 17.61 6.36 -6.15
C GLY A 74 17.64 5.61 -4.83
N ASP A 75 18.17 6.22 -3.80
CA ASP A 75 18.27 5.62 -2.46
C ASP A 75 17.10 6.00 -1.54
N THR A 76 16.12 6.73 -2.06
CA THR A 76 14.99 7.22 -1.27
C THR A 76 13.79 6.30 -1.41
N ALA A 77 13.26 5.81 -0.28
CA ALA A 77 11.99 5.08 -0.25
C ALA A 77 10.86 6.09 -0.47
N VAL A 78 10.10 5.91 -1.54
CA VAL A 78 9.08 6.88 -1.98
C VAL A 78 7.66 6.34 -1.96
N GLY A 79 7.49 5.05 -1.72
CA GLY A 79 6.17 4.45 -1.64
C GLY A 79 6.23 3.01 -1.15
N CYS A 80 5.09 2.50 -0.73
CA CYS A 80 4.96 1.11 -0.28
C CYS A 80 3.57 0.56 -0.53
N LEU A 81 3.43 -0.75 -0.49
CA LEU A 81 2.16 -1.43 -0.33
C LEU A 81 2.40 -2.81 0.28
N VAL A 82 1.32 -3.40 0.75
CA VAL A 82 1.30 -4.77 1.26
C VAL A 82 0.34 -5.57 0.38
N VAL A 83 0.74 -6.76 -0.04
CA VAL A 83 -0.12 -7.70 -0.75
C VAL A 83 -0.17 -8.99 0.04
N THR A 84 -1.39 -9.45 0.35
CA THR A 84 -1.59 -10.64 1.17
C THR A 84 -1.34 -11.91 0.37
N SER A 85 -0.97 -12.98 1.07
CA SER A 85 -0.91 -14.31 0.47
C SER A 85 -2.29 -14.71 -0.06
N PRO A 86 -2.38 -15.38 -1.23
CA PRO A 86 -3.67 -15.76 -1.78
C PRO A 86 -4.48 -16.64 -0.85
N SER A 87 -5.76 -16.34 -0.73
CA SER A 87 -6.75 -17.16 -0.04
C SER A 87 -7.96 -17.27 -0.96
N GLU A 88 -8.37 -18.50 -1.28
CA GLU A 88 -9.46 -18.75 -2.22
C GLU A 88 -9.24 -18.06 -3.58
N GLY A 89 -7.98 -18.05 -4.05
CA GLY A 89 -7.60 -17.44 -5.34
C GLY A 89 -7.52 -15.93 -5.32
N ARG A 90 -7.62 -15.28 -4.16
CA ARG A 90 -7.61 -13.82 -4.05
C ARG A 90 -6.53 -13.32 -3.12
N SER A 91 -5.83 -12.26 -3.55
CA SER A 91 -4.93 -11.48 -2.69
C SER A 91 -5.52 -10.09 -2.49
N GLU A 92 -5.25 -9.50 -1.34
CA GLU A 92 -5.67 -8.13 -1.04
C GLU A 92 -4.47 -7.20 -1.06
N ILE A 93 -4.65 -6.02 -1.65
CA ILE A 93 -3.66 -4.94 -1.63
C ILE A 93 -4.10 -3.96 -0.55
N LYS A 94 -3.19 -3.60 0.34
CA LYS A 94 -3.44 -2.66 1.42
C LYS A 94 -2.20 -1.82 1.71
N ARG A 95 -2.37 -0.74 2.45
CA ARG A 95 -1.29 0.18 2.85
C ARG A 95 -0.57 0.82 1.67
N LEU A 96 -1.25 1.01 0.54
CA LEU A 96 -0.65 1.72 -0.60
C LEU A 96 -0.46 3.19 -0.23
N TRP A 97 0.78 3.64 -0.31
CA TRP A 97 1.14 5.01 0.01
C TRP A 97 2.26 5.48 -0.89
N THR A 98 2.12 6.69 -1.44
CA THR A 98 3.19 7.39 -2.15
C THR A 98 3.52 8.64 -1.37
N ASP A 99 4.79 8.88 -1.09
CA ASP A 99 5.25 10.11 -0.45
C ASP A 99 4.71 11.31 -1.25
N PRO A 100 4.04 12.28 -0.60
CA PRO A 100 3.45 13.41 -1.31
C PRO A 100 4.41 14.17 -2.22
N GLY A 101 5.70 14.24 -1.86
CA GLY A 101 6.73 14.89 -2.67
C GLY A 101 7.07 14.16 -3.97
N PHE A 102 6.59 12.92 -4.11
CA PHE A 102 6.90 12.06 -5.26
C PHE A 102 5.66 11.64 -6.05
N ARG A 103 4.51 12.23 -5.76
CA ARG A 103 3.28 11.94 -6.50
C ARG A 103 3.37 12.47 -7.93
N GLY A 104 2.61 11.83 -8.83
CA GLY A 104 2.62 12.19 -10.26
C GLY A 104 3.82 11.67 -11.02
N ARG A 105 4.60 10.74 -10.46
CA ARG A 105 5.81 10.17 -11.06
C ARG A 105 5.68 8.67 -11.37
N GLY A 106 4.47 8.12 -11.28
CA GLY A 106 4.24 6.71 -11.57
C GLY A 106 4.58 5.74 -10.45
N VAL A 107 4.82 6.22 -9.22
CA VAL A 107 5.19 5.36 -8.08
C VAL A 107 4.09 4.35 -7.76
N ALA A 108 2.84 4.82 -7.63
CA ALA A 108 1.71 3.94 -7.32
C ALA A 108 1.49 2.91 -8.43
N SER A 109 1.58 3.32 -9.69
CA SER A 109 1.43 2.41 -10.83
C SER A 109 2.52 1.33 -10.85
N ALA A 110 3.77 1.70 -10.51
CA ALA A 110 4.87 0.76 -10.44
C ALA A 110 4.66 -0.26 -9.30
N LEU A 111 4.22 0.21 -8.14
CA LEU A 111 3.91 -0.65 -7.00
C LEU A 111 2.77 -1.62 -7.32
N LEU A 112 1.70 -1.12 -7.92
CA LEU A 112 0.55 -1.95 -8.28
C LEU A 112 0.91 -2.99 -9.33
N GLY A 113 1.69 -2.61 -10.35
CA GLY A 113 2.18 -3.55 -11.36
C GLY A 113 2.99 -4.69 -10.74
N ALA A 114 3.88 -4.37 -9.81
CA ALA A 114 4.67 -5.37 -9.08
C ALA A 114 3.78 -6.26 -8.21
N ALA A 115 2.74 -5.69 -7.58
CA ALA A 115 1.79 -6.45 -6.78
C ALA A 115 0.99 -7.43 -7.64
N PHE A 116 0.56 -7.02 -8.83
CA PHE A 116 -0.17 -7.90 -9.75
C PHE A 116 0.70 -9.09 -10.16
N ALA A 117 1.95 -8.84 -10.52
CA ALA A 117 2.89 -9.89 -10.89
C ALA A 117 3.13 -10.85 -9.71
N HIS A 118 3.35 -10.31 -8.53
CA HIS A 118 3.57 -11.11 -7.32
C HIS A 118 2.36 -12.00 -7.01
N ALA A 119 1.16 -11.44 -7.06
CA ALA A 119 -0.07 -12.17 -6.78
C ALA A 119 -0.27 -13.32 -7.79
N ALA A 120 -0.09 -13.04 -9.08
CA ALA A 120 -0.21 -14.05 -10.13
C ALA A 120 0.81 -15.17 -9.97
N GLU A 121 2.07 -14.84 -9.67
CA GLU A 121 3.14 -15.81 -9.44
C GLU A 121 2.88 -16.71 -8.24
N ASN A 122 2.10 -16.24 -7.28
CA ASN A 122 1.75 -17.00 -6.08
C ASN A 122 0.36 -17.67 -6.17
N GLY A 123 -0.23 -17.71 -7.35
CA GLY A 123 -1.45 -18.47 -7.60
C GLY A 123 -2.75 -17.72 -7.41
N ALA A 124 -2.71 -16.41 -7.22
CA ALA A 124 -3.94 -15.61 -7.16
C ALA A 124 -4.55 -15.50 -8.55
N GLU A 125 -5.86 -15.52 -8.61
CA GLU A 125 -6.63 -15.27 -9.85
C GLU A 125 -7.15 -13.84 -9.88
N THR A 126 -7.32 -13.24 -8.71
CA THR A 126 -7.88 -11.91 -8.52
C THR A 126 -7.14 -11.17 -7.43
N VAL A 127 -6.97 -9.87 -7.61
CA VAL A 127 -6.55 -8.97 -6.54
C VAL A 127 -7.70 -8.02 -6.21
N ARG A 128 -7.84 -7.70 -4.95
CA ARG A 128 -8.88 -6.80 -4.46
C ARG A 128 -8.30 -5.79 -3.49
N LEU A 129 -9.02 -4.70 -3.30
CA LEU A 129 -8.66 -3.67 -2.34
C LEU A 129 -9.92 -2.96 -1.85
N SER A 130 -9.78 -2.28 -0.72
CA SER A 130 -10.79 -1.35 -0.22
C SER A 130 -10.17 0.04 -0.22
N VAL A 131 -10.93 1.03 -0.67
CA VAL A 131 -10.48 2.42 -0.72
C VAL A 131 -11.57 3.33 -0.15
N TRP A 132 -11.15 4.33 0.63
CA TRP A 132 -12.10 5.31 1.16
C TRP A 132 -12.73 6.08 0.01
N GLU A 133 -14.06 6.25 0.04
CA GLU A 133 -14.81 6.87 -1.05
C GLU A 133 -14.38 8.29 -1.37
N TRP A 134 -13.84 9.01 -0.37
CA TRP A 134 -13.37 10.38 -0.57
C TRP A 134 -12.01 10.49 -1.28
N ARG A 135 -11.31 9.38 -1.45
CA ARG A 135 -10.03 9.33 -2.19
C ARG A 135 -10.29 9.14 -3.68
N SER A 136 -10.95 10.12 -4.29
CA SER A 136 -11.39 10.04 -5.68
C SER A 136 -10.24 9.85 -6.68
N ASP A 137 -9.07 10.44 -6.42
CA ASP A 137 -7.90 10.27 -7.27
C ASP A 137 -7.39 8.83 -7.25
N ALA A 138 -7.43 8.19 -6.07
CA ALA A 138 -7.04 6.80 -5.95
C ALA A 138 -8.03 5.88 -6.68
N VAL A 139 -9.33 6.12 -6.52
CA VAL A 139 -10.37 5.35 -7.22
C VAL A 139 -10.17 5.46 -8.74
N ALA A 140 -9.92 6.67 -9.24
CA ALA A 140 -9.67 6.89 -10.68
C ALA A 140 -8.43 6.14 -11.17
N LEU A 141 -7.36 6.12 -10.38
CA LEU A 141 -6.15 5.36 -10.70
C LEU A 141 -6.46 3.86 -10.79
N TYR A 142 -7.18 3.32 -9.82
CA TYR A 142 -7.53 1.90 -9.82
C TYR A 142 -8.39 1.53 -11.01
N GLU A 143 -9.37 2.37 -11.37
CA GLU A 143 -10.20 2.15 -12.56
C GLU A 143 -9.35 2.14 -13.84
N ARG A 144 -8.39 3.05 -13.97
CA ARG A 144 -7.47 3.07 -15.12
C ARG A 144 -6.63 1.80 -15.20
N LEU A 145 -6.33 1.18 -14.07
CA LEU A 145 -5.53 -0.04 -14.00
C LEU A 145 -6.39 -1.31 -14.07
N GLY A 146 -7.67 -1.18 -14.40
CA GLY A 146 -8.53 -2.32 -14.66
C GLY A 146 -9.35 -2.81 -13.48
N PHE A 147 -9.31 -2.11 -12.36
CA PHE A 147 -10.18 -2.45 -11.23
C PHE A 147 -11.61 -2.03 -11.52
N THR A 148 -12.55 -2.84 -11.05
CA THR A 148 -13.99 -2.52 -11.09
C THR A 148 -14.53 -2.56 -9.67
N VAL A 149 -15.53 -1.71 -9.41
CA VAL A 149 -16.24 -1.72 -8.13
C VAL A 149 -16.99 -3.02 -8.00
N THR A 150 -16.90 -3.64 -6.84
CA THR A 150 -17.57 -4.91 -6.54
C THR A 150 -18.39 -4.77 -5.28
N GLU A 151 -19.17 -5.80 -4.97
CA GLU A 151 -19.95 -5.86 -3.74
C GLU A 151 -19.00 -5.75 -2.53
N SER A 152 -19.36 -4.91 -1.56
CA SER A 152 -18.52 -4.68 -0.40
C SER A 152 -18.46 -5.91 0.50
N TRP A 153 -17.22 -6.29 0.88
CA TRP A 153 -16.98 -7.28 1.94
C TRP A 153 -16.67 -6.59 3.28
N GLU A 154 -16.71 -5.24 3.29
CA GLU A 154 -16.39 -4.44 4.46
C GLU A 154 -17.67 -3.99 5.15
N GLU A 155 -17.64 -3.94 6.49
CA GLU A 155 -18.76 -3.44 7.28
C GLU A 155 -18.82 -1.91 7.25
N ARG A 156 -17.68 -1.26 7.02
CA ARG A 156 -17.57 0.20 6.98
C ARG A 156 -18.12 0.74 5.67
N LYS A 157 -19.21 1.50 5.75
CA LYS A 157 -19.98 1.97 4.59
C LYS A 157 -19.21 2.89 3.65
N GLN A 158 -18.18 3.58 4.16
CA GLN A 158 -17.41 4.56 3.39
C GLN A 158 -16.25 3.93 2.62
N LEU A 159 -16.08 2.62 2.73
CA LEU A 159 -15.09 1.88 1.95
C LEU A 159 -15.72 1.33 0.68
N VAL A 160 -15.07 1.64 -0.44
CA VAL A 160 -15.44 1.10 -1.74
C VAL A 160 -14.56 -0.13 -1.99
N SER A 161 -15.18 -1.25 -2.34
CA SER A 161 -14.46 -2.48 -2.65
C SER A 161 -14.26 -2.58 -4.16
N MET A 162 -13.04 -2.89 -4.58
CA MET A 162 -12.68 -2.99 -6.00
C MET A 162 -11.85 -4.25 -6.23
N GLN A 163 -11.93 -4.80 -7.44
CA GLN A 163 -11.16 -6.00 -7.82
C GLN A 163 -10.78 -5.98 -9.29
N ARG A 164 -9.73 -6.75 -9.60
CA ARG A 164 -9.36 -7.06 -10.98
C ARG A 164 -8.74 -8.45 -11.07
N ALA A 165 -8.83 -9.06 -12.25
CA ALA A 165 -8.15 -10.32 -12.53
C ALA A 165 -6.63 -10.09 -12.67
N VAL A 166 -5.85 -11.08 -12.34
CA VAL A 166 -4.41 -11.10 -12.55
C VAL A 166 -3.96 -12.36 -13.28
#